data_c36bb6fcd5f344bfff5d0b96580434f7
#
_entry.id   c36bb6fcd5f344bfff5d0b96580434f7
#
_cell.length_a   1.000
_cell.length_b   1.000
_cell.length_c   1.000
_cell.angle_alpha   90.00
_cell.angle_beta   90.00
_cell.angle_gamma   90.00
#
_symmetry.space_group_name_H-M   'P 1'
#
loop_
_entity.id
_entity.type
_entity.pdbx_description
1 polymer ?
#
loop_
_entity_poly.entity_id
_entity_poly.type
_entity_poly.pdbx_seq_one_letter_code
_entity_poly.pdbx_strand_id
1 'polypeptide(L)'
;MFLGRYEHTIDEKGRITIPAKFREGLGDFVYITQGFDGNLQAFPTDLFEAMSNKVRSIGYLDLNSRILRRILFSNAEKTKFDSAGRILLPAFLRETAYLKEIAILVGSGEYFELWSPENWQEQQNSLNDIEANEQRFSALDLTTLQ
;
A
#
# COMPACT_ATOMS: atom_id res chain seq x y z
N MET A 1 5.75 -9.91 -8.44
CA MET A 1 4.33 -9.88 -8.00
C MET A 1 4.24 -10.09 -6.50
N PHE A 2 3.46 -9.29 -5.81
CA PHE A 2 3.32 -9.37 -4.36
C PHE A 2 2.07 -10.16 -3.99
N LEU A 3 2.26 -11.28 -3.32
CA LEU A 3 1.21 -12.23 -2.97
C LEU A 3 1.28 -12.59 -1.49
N GLY A 4 0.14 -12.90 -0.91
CA GLY A 4 0.05 -13.40 0.46
C GLY A 4 -0.02 -12.31 1.53
N ARG A 5 -0.03 -12.75 2.77
CA ARG A 5 -0.13 -11.90 3.96
C ARG A 5 0.96 -12.27 4.95
N TYR A 6 1.52 -11.26 5.61
CA TYR A 6 2.59 -11.45 6.58
C TYR A 6 2.39 -10.50 7.76
N GLU A 7 2.58 -10.99 8.95
CA GLU A 7 2.54 -10.17 10.16
C GLU A 7 3.96 -9.86 10.60
N HIS A 8 4.27 -8.59 10.78
CA HIS A 8 5.58 -8.14 11.23
C HIS A 8 5.47 -7.10 12.32
N THR A 9 6.47 -7.08 13.19
CA THR A 9 6.57 -6.13 14.29
C THR A 9 7.23 -4.83 13.81
N ILE A 10 6.69 -3.70 14.27
CA ILE A 10 7.31 -2.38 14.10
C ILE A 10 8.10 -2.09 15.37
N ASP A 11 9.39 -1.81 15.25
CA ASP A 11 10.24 -1.56 16.41
C ASP A 11 10.03 -0.14 16.99
N GLU A 12 10.69 0.15 18.10
CA GLU A 12 10.56 1.43 18.80
C GLU A 12 10.95 2.64 17.93
N LYS A 13 11.82 2.42 16.95
CA LYS A 13 12.27 3.47 16.03
C LYS A 13 11.37 3.59 14.79
N GLY A 14 10.34 2.76 14.68
CA GLY A 14 9.44 2.76 13.54
C GLY A 14 9.93 1.94 12.36
N ARG A 15 10.88 1.05 12.56
CA ARG A 15 11.40 0.18 11.49
C ARG A 15 10.62 -1.13 11.44
N ILE A 16 10.39 -1.60 10.21
CA ILE A 16 9.71 -2.86 9.96
C ILE A 16 10.49 -3.67 8.93
N THR A 17 10.64 -4.98 9.18
CA THR A 17 11.24 -5.89 8.21
C THR A 17 10.23 -6.19 7.12
N ILE A 18 10.66 -6.08 5.87
CA ILE A 18 9.84 -6.46 4.73
C ILE A 18 10.14 -7.91 4.39
N PRO A 19 9.12 -8.76 4.16
CA PRO A 19 9.34 -10.17 3.82
C PRO A 19 10.31 -10.32 2.64
N ALA A 20 11.18 -11.32 2.70
CA ALA A 20 12.16 -11.57 1.65
C ALA A 20 11.50 -11.72 0.28
N LYS A 21 10.34 -12.36 0.22
CA LYS A 21 9.57 -12.52 -1.03
C LYS A 21 9.14 -11.18 -1.62
N PHE A 22 8.81 -10.20 -0.78
CA PHE A 22 8.45 -8.86 -1.26
C PHE A 22 9.69 -8.09 -1.68
N ARG A 23 10.81 -8.26 -0.96
CA ARG A 23 12.06 -7.58 -1.32
C ARG A 23 12.61 -8.00 -2.67
N GLU A 24 12.34 -9.23 -3.10
CA GLU A 24 12.75 -9.70 -4.43
C GLU A 24 12.14 -8.85 -5.56
N GLY A 25 10.95 -8.30 -5.35
CA GLY A 25 10.28 -7.43 -6.32
C GLY A 25 10.69 -5.96 -6.21
N LEU A 26 11.63 -5.64 -5.32
CA LEU A 26 12.06 -4.27 -5.03
C LEU A 26 13.57 -4.17 -5.19
N GLY A 27 14.06 -3.00 -5.59
CA GLY A 27 15.49 -2.72 -5.55
C GLY A 27 15.89 -2.22 -4.16
N ASP A 28 16.69 -1.16 -4.12
CA ASP A 28 17.18 -0.58 -2.87
C ASP A 28 16.13 0.28 -2.16
N PHE A 29 15.05 0.63 -2.84
CA PHE A 29 14.04 1.58 -2.37
C PHE A 29 12.63 1.05 -2.56
N VAL A 30 11.74 1.55 -1.71
CA VAL A 30 10.29 1.37 -1.88
C VAL A 30 9.60 2.70 -1.55
N TYR A 31 8.57 3.04 -2.31
CA TYR A 31 7.75 4.20 -2.01
C TYR A 31 6.60 3.80 -1.12
N ILE A 32 6.44 4.48 0.00
CA ILE A 32 5.31 4.29 0.91
C ILE A 32 4.46 5.54 0.86
N THR A 33 3.15 5.37 0.74
CA THR A 33 2.21 6.48 0.77
C THR A 33 0.91 6.07 1.41
N GLN A 34 0.07 7.05 1.68
CA GLN A 34 -1.26 6.79 2.24
C GLN A 34 -2.12 6.04 1.21
N GLY A 35 -2.80 4.98 1.67
CA GLY A 35 -3.81 4.30 0.89
C GLY A 35 -5.19 4.96 1.01
N PHE A 36 -6.17 4.36 0.36
CA PHE A 36 -7.54 4.91 0.33
C PHE A 36 -8.49 4.27 1.35
N ASP A 37 -7.99 3.28 2.11
CA ASP A 37 -8.84 2.46 2.96
C ASP A 37 -8.36 2.43 4.42
N GLY A 38 -7.68 3.48 4.88
CA GLY A 38 -7.11 3.52 6.23
C GLY A 38 -5.83 2.69 6.36
N ASN A 39 -5.14 2.48 5.26
CA ASN A 39 -3.91 1.69 5.15
C ASN A 39 -2.79 2.51 4.54
N LEU A 40 -1.63 1.90 4.40
CA LEU A 40 -0.55 2.41 3.56
C LEU A 40 -0.39 1.52 2.33
N GLN A 41 0.14 2.11 1.27
CA GLN A 41 0.49 1.40 0.05
C GLN A 41 2.00 1.50 -0.16
N ALA A 42 2.60 0.39 -0.59
CA ALA A 42 4.03 0.30 -0.86
C ALA A 42 4.24 -0.07 -2.32
N PHE A 43 4.97 0.77 -3.03
CA PHE A 43 5.15 0.65 -4.48
C PHE A 43 6.60 0.47 -4.86
N PRO A 44 6.88 -0.45 -5.81
CA PRO A 44 8.16 -0.44 -6.49
C PRO A 44 8.40 0.92 -7.17
N THR A 45 9.65 1.31 -7.30
CA THR A 45 10.04 2.60 -7.88
C THR A 45 9.38 2.85 -9.25
N ASP A 46 9.46 1.87 -10.14
CA ASP A 46 8.95 2.03 -11.51
C ASP A 46 7.43 2.25 -11.53
N LEU A 47 6.70 1.50 -10.69
CA LEU A 47 5.25 1.64 -10.61
C LEU A 47 4.85 2.99 -10.03
N PHE A 48 5.53 3.44 -8.98
CA PHE A 48 5.24 4.75 -8.38
C PHE A 48 5.51 5.88 -9.37
N GLU A 49 6.61 5.80 -10.11
CA GLU A 49 6.94 6.80 -11.13
C GLU A 49 5.90 6.83 -12.26
N ALA A 50 5.48 5.66 -12.75
CA ALA A 50 4.45 5.56 -13.79
C ALA A 50 3.12 6.14 -13.30
N MET A 51 2.71 5.79 -12.09
CA MET A 51 1.49 6.31 -11.48
C MET A 51 1.57 7.82 -11.27
N SER A 52 2.71 8.31 -10.80
CA SER A 52 2.94 9.73 -10.58
C SER A 52 2.83 10.53 -11.88
N ASN A 53 3.41 10.01 -12.97
CA ASN A 53 3.32 10.63 -14.28
C ASN A 53 1.87 10.70 -14.76
N LYS A 54 1.10 9.64 -14.54
CA LYS A 54 -0.31 9.61 -14.91
C LYS A 54 -1.13 10.62 -14.11
N VAL A 55 -0.93 10.71 -12.81
CA VAL A 55 -1.61 11.68 -11.95
C VAL A 55 -1.24 13.12 -12.37
N ARG A 56 0.04 13.34 -12.64
CA ARG A 56 0.52 14.67 -13.08
C ARG A 56 -0.01 15.09 -14.42
N SER A 57 -0.39 14.15 -15.28
CA SER A 57 -1.01 14.46 -16.59
C SER A 57 -2.45 14.95 -16.45
N ILE A 58 -3.12 14.68 -15.33
CA ILE A 58 -4.45 15.20 -15.06
C ILE A 58 -4.33 16.67 -14.67
N GLY A 59 -5.18 17.52 -15.25
CA GLY A 59 -5.12 18.96 -15.03
C GLY A 59 -5.35 19.32 -13.54
N TYR A 60 -4.56 20.27 -13.01
CA TYR A 60 -4.67 20.70 -11.62
C TYR A 60 -5.82 21.67 -11.38
N LEU A 61 -6.57 22.07 -12.39
CA LEU A 61 -7.72 22.96 -12.24
C LEU A 61 -8.92 22.24 -11.62
N ASP A 62 -8.98 20.91 -11.72
CA ASP A 62 -10.03 20.13 -11.10
C ASP A 62 -9.74 19.93 -9.60
N LEU A 63 -10.75 20.17 -8.78
CA LEU A 63 -10.64 20.04 -7.32
C LEU A 63 -10.27 18.61 -6.91
N ASN A 64 -10.89 17.61 -7.51
CA ASN A 64 -10.60 16.20 -7.17
C ASN A 64 -9.18 15.81 -7.52
N SER A 65 -8.66 16.33 -8.61
CA SER A 65 -7.25 16.12 -9.00
C SER A 65 -6.29 16.71 -7.95
N ARG A 66 -6.60 17.91 -7.46
CA ARG A 66 -5.76 18.54 -6.42
C ARG A 66 -5.80 17.76 -5.10
N ILE A 67 -6.97 17.24 -4.73
CA ILE A 67 -7.12 16.40 -3.54
C ILE A 67 -6.30 15.11 -3.69
N LEU A 68 -6.41 14.44 -4.83
CA LEU A 68 -5.65 13.23 -5.12
C LEU A 68 -4.14 13.48 -5.05
N ARG A 69 -3.68 14.57 -5.64
CA ARG A 69 -2.26 14.95 -5.59
C ARG A 69 -1.75 15.14 -4.17
N ARG A 70 -2.57 15.79 -3.34
CA ARG A 70 -2.18 16.02 -1.93
C ARG A 70 -2.10 14.72 -1.15
N ILE A 71 -3.08 13.84 -1.30
CA ILE A 71 -3.07 12.54 -0.62
C ILE A 71 -1.86 11.71 -1.07
N LEU A 72 -1.64 11.61 -2.36
CA LEU A 72 -0.61 10.75 -2.91
C LEU A 72 0.80 11.30 -2.64
N PHE A 73 1.04 12.58 -2.98
CA PHE A 73 2.39 13.13 -2.96
C PHE A 73 2.81 13.70 -1.63
N SER A 74 1.91 14.32 -0.87
CA SER A 74 2.27 14.90 0.43
C SER A 74 2.61 13.82 1.47
N ASN A 75 2.07 12.62 1.29
CA ASN A 75 2.29 11.49 2.20
C ASN A 75 3.32 10.49 1.68
N ALA A 76 3.86 10.69 0.48
CA ALA A 76 4.80 9.74 -0.09
C ALA A 76 6.20 9.90 0.50
N GLU A 77 6.82 8.77 0.79
CA GLU A 77 8.19 8.70 1.29
C GLU A 77 8.95 7.66 0.49
N LYS A 78 10.07 8.07 -0.10
CA LYS A 78 10.99 7.14 -0.76
C LYS A 78 11.91 6.57 0.31
N THR A 79 11.75 5.30 0.63
CA THR A 79 12.42 4.65 1.75
C THR A 79 13.47 3.69 1.25
N LYS A 80 14.68 3.79 1.82
CA LYS A 80 15.77 2.87 1.50
C LYS A 80 15.79 1.72 2.50
N PHE A 81 16.05 0.50 2.00
CA PHE A 81 16.27 -0.66 2.86
C PHE A 81 17.59 -0.54 3.62
N ASP A 82 17.59 -0.94 4.88
CA ASP A 82 18.83 -1.11 5.62
C ASP A 82 19.42 -2.51 5.34
N SER A 83 20.60 -2.80 5.92
CA SER A 83 21.28 -4.07 5.71
C SER A 83 20.51 -5.29 6.21
N ALA A 84 19.56 -5.09 7.11
CA ALA A 84 18.70 -6.16 7.65
C ALA A 84 17.38 -6.33 6.90
N GLY A 85 17.17 -5.59 5.81
CA GLY A 85 15.93 -5.66 5.03
C GLY A 85 14.77 -4.93 5.68
N ARG A 86 15.06 -3.94 6.51
CA ARG A 86 14.03 -3.12 7.17
C ARG A 86 13.91 -1.76 6.49
N ILE A 87 12.72 -1.19 6.60
CA ILE A 87 12.48 0.20 6.21
C ILE A 87 11.99 0.98 7.42
N LEU A 88 12.21 2.30 7.39
CA LEU A 88 11.66 3.20 8.40
C LEU A 88 10.30 3.70 7.93
N LEU A 89 9.29 3.52 8.78
CA LEU A 89 7.97 4.11 8.57
C LEU A 89 7.92 5.40 9.38
N PRO A 90 7.84 6.57 8.72
CA PRO A 90 7.73 7.84 9.44
C PRO A 90 6.50 7.87 10.35
N ALA A 91 6.60 8.62 11.45
CA ALA A 91 5.52 8.70 12.44
C ALA A 91 4.20 9.13 11.82
N PHE A 92 4.21 10.12 10.92
CA PHE A 92 2.98 10.61 10.29
C PHE A 92 2.28 9.53 9.46
N LEU A 93 3.02 8.64 8.79
CA LEU A 93 2.43 7.53 8.06
C LEU A 93 1.88 6.46 9.00
N ARG A 94 2.60 6.16 10.08
CA ARG A 94 2.10 5.22 11.08
C ARG A 94 0.79 5.70 11.71
N GLU A 95 0.71 7.00 12.02
CA GLU A 95 -0.51 7.60 12.57
C GLU A 95 -1.66 7.54 11.57
N THR A 96 -1.41 7.84 10.31
CA THR A 96 -2.41 7.82 9.24
C THR A 96 -3.07 6.44 9.11
N ALA A 97 -2.31 5.37 9.28
CA ALA A 97 -2.80 3.99 9.14
C ALA A 97 -3.03 3.29 10.49
N TYR A 98 -3.00 4.03 11.59
CA TYR A 98 -3.22 3.48 12.94
C TYR A 98 -2.25 2.37 13.30
N LEU A 99 -1.03 2.40 12.76
CA LEU A 99 0.02 1.41 13.02
C LEU A 99 0.72 1.70 14.34
N LYS A 100 0.84 0.69 15.18
CA LYS A 100 1.52 0.77 16.48
C LYS A 100 2.68 -0.21 16.55
N GLU A 101 2.45 -1.41 17.04
CA GLU A 101 3.50 -2.42 17.25
C GLU A 101 3.54 -3.49 16.17
N ILE A 102 2.43 -3.68 15.47
CA ILE A 102 2.28 -4.75 14.48
C ILE A 102 1.67 -4.17 13.21
N ALA A 103 2.17 -4.62 12.05
CA ALA A 103 1.55 -4.36 10.77
C ALA A 103 1.30 -5.67 10.04
N ILE A 104 0.19 -5.72 9.32
CA ILE A 104 -0.12 -6.79 8.39
C ILE A 104 0.29 -6.31 6.99
N LEU A 105 1.20 -7.03 6.35
CA LEU A 105 1.65 -6.74 5.00
C LEU A 105 0.85 -7.62 4.05
N VAL A 106 0.16 -6.99 3.11
CA VAL A 106 -0.79 -7.67 2.22
C VAL A 106 -0.39 -7.46 0.78
N GLY A 107 -0.11 -8.55 0.06
CA GLY A 107 0.18 -8.49 -1.36
C GLY A 107 -1.06 -8.14 -2.16
N SER A 108 -0.91 -7.21 -3.10
CA SER A 108 -1.98 -6.77 -4.00
C SER A 108 -1.57 -6.83 -5.47
N GLY A 109 -0.70 -7.76 -5.83
CA GLY A 109 -0.22 -7.97 -7.18
C GLY A 109 0.97 -7.08 -7.51
N GLU A 110 0.76 -5.88 -8.04
CA GLU A 110 1.83 -4.96 -8.46
C GLU A 110 2.42 -4.15 -7.32
N TYR A 111 1.73 -4.09 -6.18
CA TYR A 111 2.15 -3.38 -4.98
C TYR A 111 1.74 -4.19 -3.75
N PHE A 112 2.11 -3.73 -2.57
CA PHE A 112 1.60 -4.32 -1.34
C PHE A 112 1.12 -3.23 -0.39
N GLU A 113 0.38 -3.64 0.63
CA GLU A 113 -0.26 -2.76 1.58
C GLU A 113 0.22 -3.04 3.00
N LEU A 114 0.16 -2.03 3.85
CA LEU A 114 0.41 -2.16 5.27
C LEU A 114 -0.85 -1.75 6.02
N TRP A 115 -1.31 -2.64 6.89
CA TRP A 115 -2.56 -2.49 7.63
C TRP A 115 -2.33 -2.65 9.12
N SER A 116 -3.07 -1.89 9.93
CA SER A 116 -3.20 -2.24 11.33
C SER A 116 -3.97 -3.55 11.46
N PRO A 117 -3.70 -4.36 12.51
CA PRO A 117 -4.46 -5.60 12.70
C PRO A 117 -5.98 -5.37 12.79
N GLU A 118 -6.39 -4.28 13.44
CA GLU A 118 -7.80 -3.93 13.63
C GLU A 118 -8.47 -3.59 12.30
N ASN A 119 -7.86 -2.72 11.51
CA ASN A 119 -8.42 -2.32 10.21
C ASN A 119 -8.38 -3.47 9.22
N TRP A 120 -7.36 -4.31 9.28
CA TRP A 120 -7.29 -5.50 8.44
C TRP A 120 -8.41 -6.49 8.76
N GLN A 121 -8.72 -6.67 10.06
CA GLN A 121 -9.81 -7.55 10.46
C GLN A 121 -11.15 -7.06 9.93
N GLU A 122 -11.43 -5.77 9.99
CA GLU A 122 -12.64 -5.18 9.40
C GLU A 122 -12.68 -5.40 7.89
N GLN A 123 -11.56 -5.20 7.23
CA GLN A 123 -11.45 -5.40 5.79
C GLN A 123 -11.73 -6.86 5.43
N GLN A 124 -11.16 -7.82 6.17
CA GLN A 124 -11.40 -9.24 5.94
C GLN A 124 -12.88 -9.60 6.07
N ASN A 125 -13.58 -9.02 7.02
CA ASN A 125 -15.00 -9.26 7.19
C ASN A 125 -15.77 -8.85 5.93
N SER A 126 -15.40 -7.72 5.33
CA SER A 126 -15.99 -7.28 4.07
C SER A 126 -15.60 -8.17 2.88
N LEU A 127 -14.34 -8.60 2.82
CA LEU A 127 -13.84 -9.47 1.74
C LEU A 127 -14.50 -10.86 1.75
N ASN A 128 -14.96 -11.31 2.89
CA ASN A 128 -15.58 -12.62 3.04
C ASN A 128 -17.11 -12.60 2.79
N ASP A 129 -17.67 -11.45 2.46
CA ASP A 129 -19.10 -11.32 2.13
C ASP A 129 -19.34 -11.80 0.68
N ILE A 130 -19.79 -13.04 0.53
CA ILE A 130 -19.95 -13.67 -0.77
C ILE A 130 -20.97 -12.94 -1.65
N GLU A 131 -22.12 -12.55 -1.08
CA GLU A 131 -23.16 -11.86 -1.84
C GLU A 131 -22.69 -10.48 -2.32
N ALA A 132 -22.03 -9.73 -1.46
CA ALA A 132 -21.47 -8.43 -1.83
C ALA A 132 -20.42 -8.58 -2.93
N ASN A 133 -19.60 -9.63 -2.87
CA ASN A 133 -18.56 -9.88 -3.86
C ASN A 133 -19.15 -10.22 -5.23
N GLU A 134 -20.22 -10.97 -5.28
CA GLU A 134 -20.90 -11.27 -6.54
C GLU A 134 -21.34 -9.98 -7.24
N GLN A 135 -21.90 -9.04 -6.49
CA GLN A 135 -22.33 -7.74 -7.03
C GLN A 135 -21.14 -6.87 -7.44
N ARG A 136 -20.10 -6.82 -6.59
CA ARG A 136 -18.90 -6.02 -6.86
C ARG A 136 -18.19 -6.48 -8.13
N PHE A 137 -18.06 -7.79 -8.31
CA PHE A 137 -17.25 -8.34 -9.39
C PHE A 137 -18.02 -8.52 -10.69
N SER A 138 -19.35 -8.49 -10.66
CA SER A 138 -20.18 -8.59 -11.87
C SER A 138 -19.91 -7.45 -12.85
N ALA A 139 -19.49 -6.27 -12.34
CA ALA A 139 -19.17 -5.10 -13.16
C ALA A 139 -17.73 -5.14 -13.71
N LEU A 140 -16.91 -6.10 -13.26
CA LEU A 140 -15.52 -6.24 -13.70
C LEU A 140 -15.42 -7.26 -14.82
N ASP A 141 -14.70 -6.90 -15.89
CA ASP A 141 -14.46 -7.81 -16.98
C ASP A 141 -13.24 -8.69 -16.66
N LEU A 142 -13.50 -9.93 -16.27
CA LEU A 142 -12.46 -10.93 -15.96
C LEU A 142 -12.26 -11.94 -17.09
N THR A 143 -12.81 -11.68 -18.27
CA THR A 143 -12.78 -12.64 -19.40
C THR A 143 -11.55 -12.48 -20.27
N THR A 144 -10.61 -11.64 -19.93
CA THR A 144 -9.38 -11.38 -20.68
C THR A 144 -8.42 -12.57 -20.77
N LEU A 145 -8.73 -13.66 -20.07
CA LEU A 145 -7.91 -14.88 -20.03
C LEU A 145 -8.23 -15.87 -21.16
N GLN A 146 -9.06 -15.48 -22.08
CA GLN A 146 -9.43 -16.33 -23.22
C GLN A 146 -8.40 -16.27 -24.34
#